data_f063150940e6e846ad6b03794407ec18
#
_entry.id   f063150940e6e846ad6b03794407ec18
#
_cell.length_a   1.000
_cell.length_b   1.000
_cell.length_c   1.000
_cell.angle_alpha   90.00
_cell.angle_beta   90.00
_cell.angle_gamma   90.00
#
_symmetry.space_group_name_H-M   'P 1'
#
loop_
_entity.id
_entity.type
_entity.pdbx_description
1 polymer ?
#
loop_
_entity_poly.entity_id
_entity_poly.type
_entity_poly.pdbx_seq_one_letter_code
_entity_poly.pdbx_strand_id
1 'polypeptide(L)'
;MGVMPFNINTLINYQALLVGNLVGVPLCYFIIRTLRNPLHLRGYYQQLKLQIDSKATKKEIVIWLAVLTTLMFILCMPLTDNSSIFSTNYTLSLLLPVMLWGAMRYGYKFISIIWAVVLITSIHYYQRYMPWYSGYDTQLAITSSSYLVFSFIVNYMSVLATRQRVVSGRARRLAYLDPVVHLPNLRALNRALQNAPWSTICFLHVPGLELLGKNYGVMLRIQYKQKLSHWITPMLASNECVYQMSGHDLVLRLNTEAHQQRIEALDKHIKQFRFIWDGLPLQPPVGVSYCCVRSPVSHLYLLLGELSTSSDLSLTTNAPEDLQRRGAMHLQRDLKGRIAMMNRLQQALEHDHFFLMAQPIFGVRGTFTMKSYCDSGMTTATLSTRTIFYPWRMSLDCLPLSIFG
;
A
#
# COMPACT_ATOMS: atom_id res chain seq x y z
N MET A 1 -50.43 41.88 0.70
CA MET A 1 -49.29 41.12 0.15
C MET A 1 -49.85 40.11 -0.85
N GLY A 2 -49.77 40.41 -2.16
CA GLY A 2 -50.26 39.50 -3.19
C GLY A 2 -49.41 38.24 -3.25
N VAL A 3 -49.99 37.10 -3.00
CA VAL A 3 -49.37 35.81 -3.27
C VAL A 3 -49.08 35.75 -4.76
N MET A 4 -47.80 35.80 -5.16
CA MET A 4 -47.42 35.59 -6.56
C MET A 4 -48.01 34.25 -7.02
N PRO A 5 -48.83 34.18 -8.04
CA PRO A 5 -49.36 32.92 -8.53
C PRO A 5 -48.21 32.09 -9.01
N PHE A 6 -48.13 30.86 -8.53
CA PHE A 6 -47.10 29.87 -8.93
C PHE A 6 -47.39 29.50 -10.40
N ASN A 7 -46.81 30.27 -11.32
CA ASN A 7 -47.02 30.13 -12.74
C ASN A 7 -45.85 29.34 -13.36
N ILE A 8 -46.09 28.69 -14.51
CA ILE A 8 -45.08 27.90 -15.24
C ILE A 8 -43.80 28.70 -15.51
N ASN A 9 -43.93 29.98 -15.82
CA ASN A 9 -42.82 30.88 -16.05
C ASN A 9 -41.98 31.13 -14.77
N THR A 10 -42.62 31.18 -13.62
CA THR A 10 -41.93 31.30 -12.34
C THR A 10 -41.09 30.04 -12.04
N LEU A 11 -41.62 28.83 -12.36
CA LEU A 11 -40.93 27.56 -12.24
C LEU A 11 -39.70 27.53 -13.15
N ILE A 12 -39.85 27.89 -14.44
CA ILE A 12 -38.74 27.91 -15.40
C ILE A 12 -37.63 28.87 -14.96
N ASN A 13 -37.98 30.08 -14.50
CA ASN A 13 -37.02 31.04 -14.01
C ASN A 13 -36.25 30.54 -12.77
N TYR A 14 -36.95 29.86 -11.86
CA TYR A 14 -36.33 29.28 -10.68
C TYR A 14 -35.36 28.13 -11.04
N GLN A 15 -35.77 27.28 -11.96
CA GLN A 15 -34.92 26.18 -12.47
C GLN A 15 -33.68 26.75 -13.18
N ALA A 16 -33.83 27.76 -14.02
CA ALA A 16 -32.72 28.44 -14.70
C ALA A 16 -31.72 29.07 -13.70
N LEU A 17 -32.23 29.67 -12.63
CA LEU A 17 -31.40 30.22 -11.55
C LEU A 17 -30.59 29.12 -10.84
N LEU A 18 -31.24 27.98 -10.55
CA LEU A 18 -30.56 26.85 -9.90
C LEU A 18 -29.49 26.27 -10.81
N VAL A 19 -29.74 26.01 -12.07
CA VAL A 19 -28.76 25.53 -13.06
C VAL A 19 -27.61 26.52 -13.20
N GLY A 20 -27.92 27.83 -13.31
CA GLY A 20 -26.91 28.89 -13.37
C GLY A 20 -26.00 28.93 -12.16
N ASN A 21 -26.53 28.75 -10.96
CA ASN A 21 -25.73 28.65 -9.73
C ASN A 21 -24.90 27.37 -9.68
N LEU A 22 -25.49 26.24 -10.06
CA LEU A 22 -24.82 24.94 -9.97
C LEU A 22 -23.64 24.80 -10.96
N VAL A 23 -23.76 25.40 -12.14
CA VAL A 23 -22.80 25.24 -13.23
C VAL A 23 -22.04 26.55 -13.55
N GLY A 24 -22.73 27.67 -13.53
CA GLY A 24 -22.15 28.99 -13.88
C GLY A 24 -21.17 29.47 -12.83
N VAL A 25 -21.48 29.34 -11.53
CA VAL A 25 -20.61 29.86 -10.46
C VAL A 25 -19.24 29.15 -10.46
N PRO A 26 -19.13 27.82 -10.51
CA PRO A 26 -17.83 27.13 -10.62
C PRO A 26 -17.04 27.52 -11.87
N LEU A 27 -17.72 27.70 -13.00
CA LEU A 27 -17.09 28.11 -14.25
C LEU A 27 -16.54 29.54 -14.16
N CYS A 28 -17.35 30.49 -13.70
CA CYS A 28 -16.94 31.89 -13.51
C CYS A 28 -15.77 31.99 -12.51
N TYR A 29 -15.83 31.23 -11.40
CA TYR A 29 -14.74 31.17 -10.44
C TYR A 29 -13.45 30.66 -11.10
N PHE A 30 -13.53 29.60 -11.90
CA PHE A 30 -12.38 29.07 -12.63
C PHE A 30 -11.79 30.11 -13.60
N ILE A 31 -12.62 30.78 -14.38
CA ILE A 31 -12.19 31.79 -15.35
C ILE A 31 -11.52 32.99 -14.64
N ILE A 32 -12.17 33.56 -13.64
CA ILE A 32 -11.65 34.71 -12.88
C ILE A 32 -10.32 34.39 -12.23
N ARG A 33 -10.23 33.21 -11.61
CA ARG A 33 -9.00 32.76 -10.93
C ARG A 33 -7.85 32.53 -11.91
N THR A 34 -8.15 32.01 -13.10
CA THR A 34 -7.15 31.75 -14.15
C THR A 34 -6.65 33.05 -14.77
N LEU A 35 -7.56 34.01 -15.01
CA LEU A 35 -7.19 35.33 -15.52
C LEU A 35 -6.35 36.13 -14.52
N ARG A 36 -6.66 36.03 -13.23
CA ARG A 36 -5.93 36.74 -12.17
C ARG A 36 -4.55 36.12 -11.89
N ASN A 37 -4.38 34.81 -12.08
CA ASN A 37 -3.12 34.11 -11.88
C ASN A 37 -2.93 33.00 -12.92
N PRO A 38 -2.18 33.22 -14.01
CA PRO A 38 -1.95 32.22 -15.05
C PRO A 38 -1.24 30.96 -14.56
N LEU A 39 -0.43 31.05 -13.49
CA LEU A 39 0.23 29.89 -12.88
C LEU A 39 -0.78 28.91 -12.26
N HIS A 40 -1.98 29.37 -11.95
CA HIS A 40 -3.08 28.53 -11.49
C HIS A 40 -3.43 27.43 -12.50
N LEU A 41 -3.26 27.71 -13.79
CA LEU A 41 -3.54 26.74 -14.86
C LEU A 41 -2.65 25.49 -14.74
N ARG A 42 -1.38 25.64 -14.41
CA ARG A 42 -0.46 24.50 -14.19
C ARG A 42 -0.89 23.65 -12.99
N GLY A 43 -1.22 24.29 -11.87
CA GLY A 43 -1.73 23.59 -10.69
C GLY A 43 -3.07 22.90 -10.95
N TYR A 44 -3.96 23.55 -11.70
CA TYR A 44 -5.24 22.97 -12.11
C TYR A 44 -5.05 21.76 -13.03
N TYR A 45 -4.15 21.83 -14.00
CA TYR A 45 -3.82 20.71 -14.88
C TYR A 45 -3.25 19.51 -14.11
N GLN A 46 -2.37 19.74 -13.14
CA GLN A 46 -1.86 18.67 -12.27
C GLN A 46 -3.00 18.02 -11.46
N GLN A 47 -3.91 18.82 -10.94
CA GLN A 47 -5.08 18.31 -10.22
C GLN A 47 -6.06 17.56 -11.12
N LEU A 48 -6.25 18.00 -12.37
CA LEU A 48 -7.01 17.25 -13.38
C LEU A 48 -6.40 15.87 -13.61
N LYS A 49 -5.09 15.83 -13.85
CA LYS A 49 -4.36 14.56 -14.08
C LYS A 49 -4.50 13.58 -12.91
N LEU A 50 -4.52 14.08 -11.67
CA LEU A 50 -4.72 13.25 -10.48
C LEU A 50 -6.15 12.72 -10.33
N GLN A 51 -7.14 13.40 -10.91
CA GLN A 51 -8.56 13.00 -10.86
C GLN A 51 -8.96 12.04 -11.98
N ILE A 52 -8.23 12.02 -13.10
CA ILE A 52 -8.46 11.10 -14.21
C ILE A 52 -8.07 9.68 -13.76
N ASP A 53 -8.88 8.68 -14.14
CA ASP A 53 -8.57 7.29 -13.87
C ASP A 53 -7.21 6.92 -14.52
N SER A 54 -6.35 6.25 -13.77
CA SER A 54 -5.03 5.78 -14.25
C SER A 54 -5.12 4.82 -15.44
N LYS A 55 -6.28 4.20 -15.64
CA LYS A 55 -6.56 3.30 -16.78
C LYS A 55 -7.14 4.03 -18.00
N ALA A 56 -7.46 5.33 -17.89
CA ALA A 56 -8.01 6.08 -19.01
C ALA A 56 -6.92 6.37 -20.04
N THR A 57 -7.16 5.97 -21.27
CA THR A 57 -6.26 6.21 -22.39
C THR A 57 -6.61 7.52 -23.11
N LYS A 58 -5.62 8.17 -23.72
CA LYS A 58 -5.88 9.38 -24.53
C LYS A 58 -6.87 9.12 -25.66
N LYS A 59 -6.85 7.91 -26.24
CA LYS A 59 -7.78 7.49 -27.30
C LYS A 59 -9.22 7.47 -26.79
N GLU A 60 -9.47 6.97 -25.58
CA GLU A 60 -10.80 6.96 -24.97
C GLU A 60 -11.37 8.39 -24.78
N ILE A 61 -10.53 9.33 -24.34
CA ILE A 61 -10.95 10.73 -24.18
C ILE A 61 -11.38 11.33 -25.52
N VAL A 62 -10.60 11.09 -26.58
CA VAL A 62 -10.89 11.59 -27.92
C VAL A 62 -12.18 10.98 -28.46
N ILE A 63 -12.36 9.67 -28.33
CA ILE A 63 -13.60 8.98 -28.77
C ILE A 63 -14.81 9.53 -28.03
N TRP A 64 -14.70 9.68 -26.70
CA TRP A 64 -15.79 10.19 -25.89
C TRP A 64 -16.16 11.65 -26.27
N LEU A 65 -15.16 12.51 -26.47
CA LEU A 65 -15.39 13.87 -26.96
C LEU A 65 -16.03 13.89 -28.36
N ALA A 66 -15.62 13.00 -29.25
CA ALA A 66 -16.22 12.87 -30.58
C ALA A 66 -17.71 12.44 -30.48
N VAL A 67 -18.03 11.46 -29.62
CA VAL A 67 -19.41 11.07 -29.39
C VAL A 67 -20.23 12.23 -28.81
N LEU A 68 -19.70 12.95 -27.83
CA LEU A 68 -20.36 14.09 -27.22
C LEU A 68 -20.60 15.23 -28.23
N THR A 69 -19.60 15.56 -29.04
CA THR A 69 -19.73 16.60 -30.08
C THR A 69 -20.73 16.20 -31.16
N THR A 70 -20.78 14.94 -31.55
CA THR A 70 -21.78 14.41 -32.49
C THR A 70 -23.17 14.51 -31.94
N LEU A 71 -23.41 14.14 -30.67
CA LEU A 71 -24.70 14.30 -30.01
C LEU A 71 -25.12 15.77 -29.91
N MET A 72 -24.20 16.65 -29.59
CA MET A 72 -24.46 18.09 -29.54
C MET A 72 -24.77 18.66 -30.92
N PHE A 73 -24.08 18.19 -31.97
CA PHE A 73 -24.37 18.59 -33.35
C PHE A 73 -25.79 18.18 -33.77
N ILE A 74 -26.17 16.92 -33.48
CA ILE A 74 -27.53 16.40 -33.76
C ILE A 74 -28.58 17.23 -32.98
N LEU A 75 -28.33 17.53 -31.69
CA LEU A 75 -29.24 18.33 -30.87
C LEU A 75 -29.45 19.74 -31.43
N CYS A 76 -28.40 20.36 -31.98
CA CYS A 76 -28.43 21.75 -32.50
C CYS A 76 -28.89 21.83 -33.96
N MET A 77 -29.11 20.67 -34.65
CA MET A 77 -29.67 20.71 -36.03
C MET A 77 -31.16 21.12 -36.05
N PRO A 78 -31.58 21.97 -37.00
CA PRO A 78 -33.00 22.31 -37.16
C PRO A 78 -33.78 21.06 -37.53
N LEU A 79 -34.83 20.74 -36.78
CA LEU A 79 -35.76 19.64 -37.05
C LEU A 79 -36.61 20.03 -38.25
N THR A 80 -36.49 19.28 -39.33
CA THR A 80 -37.30 19.48 -40.55
C THR A 80 -38.58 18.63 -40.54
N ASP A 81 -38.67 17.58 -39.73
CA ASP A 81 -39.82 16.72 -39.59
C ASP A 81 -40.05 16.25 -38.15
N ASN A 82 -41.31 16.36 -37.67
CA ASN A 82 -41.75 15.93 -36.34
C ASN A 82 -41.70 14.40 -36.12
N SER A 83 -41.40 13.60 -37.13
CA SER A 83 -41.40 12.15 -37.12
C SER A 83 -40.00 11.52 -37.07
N SER A 84 -38.95 12.31 -36.97
CA SER A 84 -37.60 11.77 -36.96
C SER A 84 -37.24 11.15 -35.61
N ILE A 85 -36.59 9.97 -35.63
CA ILE A 85 -36.04 9.27 -34.47
C ILE A 85 -35.04 10.16 -33.67
N PHE A 86 -34.51 11.19 -34.31
CA PHE A 86 -33.59 12.18 -33.72
C PHE A 86 -34.33 13.39 -33.12
N SER A 87 -35.53 13.19 -32.57
CA SER A 87 -36.23 14.28 -31.88
C SER A 87 -35.42 14.74 -30.65
N THR A 88 -35.57 16.00 -30.26
CA THR A 88 -34.90 16.64 -29.15
C THR A 88 -34.96 15.82 -27.85
N ASN A 89 -36.08 15.19 -27.58
CA ASN A 89 -36.31 14.40 -26.36
C ASN A 89 -35.39 13.17 -26.28
N TYR A 90 -35.20 12.44 -27.40
CA TYR A 90 -34.31 11.28 -27.43
C TYR A 90 -32.83 11.68 -27.34
N THR A 91 -32.43 12.70 -28.09
CA THR A 91 -31.05 13.17 -28.09
C THR A 91 -30.64 13.74 -26.72
N LEU A 92 -31.55 14.48 -26.07
CA LEU A 92 -31.32 15.00 -24.73
C LEU A 92 -31.19 13.85 -23.72
N SER A 93 -32.00 12.81 -23.82
CA SER A 93 -31.93 11.63 -22.96
C SER A 93 -30.64 10.86 -23.13
N LEU A 94 -30.07 10.78 -24.34
CA LEU A 94 -28.79 10.11 -24.63
C LEU A 94 -27.58 10.90 -24.10
N LEU A 95 -27.71 12.20 -23.90
CA LEU A 95 -26.66 13.06 -23.38
C LEU A 95 -26.31 12.65 -21.94
N LEU A 96 -27.29 12.27 -21.13
CA LEU A 96 -27.07 11.89 -19.72
C LEU A 96 -26.14 10.68 -19.55
N PRO A 97 -26.36 9.50 -20.18
CA PRO A 97 -25.45 8.37 -20.02
C PRO A 97 -24.04 8.65 -20.53
N VAL A 98 -23.88 9.42 -21.61
CA VAL A 98 -22.55 9.84 -22.11
C VAL A 98 -21.83 10.72 -21.09
N MET A 99 -22.54 11.67 -20.49
CA MET A 99 -21.98 12.53 -19.44
C MET A 99 -21.68 11.77 -18.15
N LEU A 100 -22.54 10.82 -17.75
CA LEU A 100 -22.31 9.97 -16.60
C LEU A 100 -21.07 9.09 -16.77
N TRP A 101 -20.92 8.49 -17.95
CA TRP A 101 -19.71 7.70 -18.24
C TRP A 101 -18.44 8.56 -18.14
N GLY A 102 -18.46 9.77 -18.70
CA GLY A 102 -17.38 10.73 -18.54
C GLY A 102 -17.13 11.13 -17.08
N ALA A 103 -18.21 11.37 -16.30
CA ALA A 103 -18.12 11.71 -14.88
C ALA A 103 -17.44 10.61 -14.05
N MET A 104 -17.79 9.35 -14.36
CA MET A 104 -17.16 8.19 -13.71
C MET A 104 -15.68 7.99 -14.12
N ARG A 105 -15.24 8.53 -15.27
CA ARG A 105 -13.92 8.25 -15.83
C ARG A 105 -12.92 9.39 -15.66
N TYR A 106 -13.36 10.65 -15.87
CA TYR A 106 -12.45 11.79 -16.00
C TYR A 106 -12.41 12.71 -14.78
N GLY A 107 -13.32 12.54 -13.83
CA GLY A 107 -13.35 13.29 -12.58
C GLY A 107 -14.07 14.63 -12.65
N TYR A 108 -14.33 15.18 -11.45
CA TYR A 108 -15.20 16.35 -11.25
C TYR A 108 -14.76 17.59 -12.02
N LYS A 109 -13.47 17.96 -11.93
CA LYS A 109 -13.00 19.24 -12.51
C LYS A 109 -13.07 19.28 -14.03
N PHE A 110 -12.83 18.16 -14.69
CA PHE A 110 -12.93 18.06 -16.14
C PHE A 110 -14.38 18.08 -16.59
N ILE A 111 -15.21 17.26 -15.97
CA ILE A 111 -16.61 17.12 -16.35
C ILE A 111 -17.42 18.39 -16.08
N SER A 112 -17.15 19.12 -15.00
CA SER A 112 -17.88 20.38 -14.71
C SER A 112 -17.66 21.43 -15.79
N ILE A 113 -16.45 21.54 -16.35
CA ILE A 113 -16.17 22.45 -17.47
C ILE A 113 -16.88 21.98 -18.74
N ILE A 114 -16.76 20.69 -19.09
CA ILE A 114 -17.42 20.16 -20.29
C ILE A 114 -18.94 20.30 -20.19
N TRP A 115 -19.53 20.01 -19.02
CA TRP A 115 -20.96 20.16 -18.80
C TRP A 115 -21.41 21.63 -18.93
N ALA A 116 -20.64 22.57 -18.43
CA ALA A 116 -20.91 24.00 -18.59
C ALA A 116 -20.91 24.41 -20.08
N VAL A 117 -19.94 23.94 -20.85
CA VAL A 117 -19.88 24.19 -22.31
C VAL A 117 -21.09 23.60 -23.02
N VAL A 118 -21.46 22.34 -22.68
CA VAL A 118 -22.64 21.67 -23.23
C VAL A 118 -23.92 22.48 -22.95
N LEU A 119 -24.13 22.95 -21.72
CA LEU A 119 -25.29 23.74 -21.35
C LEU A 119 -25.32 25.11 -22.05
N ILE A 120 -24.19 25.81 -22.08
CA ILE A 120 -24.12 27.15 -22.78
C ILE A 120 -24.48 26.96 -24.26
N THR A 121 -23.92 25.93 -24.90
CA THR A 121 -24.21 25.63 -26.31
C THR A 121 -25.68 25.25 -26.50
N SER A 122 -26.24 24.41 -25.64
CA SER A 122 -27.67 24.03 -25.71
C SER A 122 -28.57 25.24 -25.51
N ILE A 123 -28.31 26.10 -24.54
CA ILE A 123 -29.10 27.32 -24.29
C ILE A 123 -28.97 28.31 -25.45
N HIS A 124 -27.78 28.42 -26.05
CA HIS A 124 -27.58 29.34 -27.18
C HIS A 124 -28.40 28.93 -28.42
N TYR A 125 -28.51 27.64 -28.67
CA TYR A 125 -29.22 27.11 -29.84
C TYR A 125 -30.64 26.61 -29.52
N TYR A 126 -31.24 26.94 -28.36
CA TYR A 126 -32.53 26.37 -27.93
C TYR A 126 -33.66 26.66 -28.90
N GLN A 127 -33.66 27.80 -29.60
CA GLN A 127 -34.67 28.16 -30.58
C GLN A 127 -34.69 27.25 -31.82
N ARG A 128 -33.59 26.50 -32.10
CA ARG A 128 -33.53 25.61 -33.24
C ARG A 128 -34.22 24.27 -32.97
N TYR A 129 -34.23 23.79 -31.76
CA TYR A 129 -34.82 22.51 -31.38
C TYR A 129 -36.14 22.66 -30.59
N MET A 130 -36.53 23.90 -30.26
CA MET A 130 -37.82 24.23 -29.64
C MET A 130 -38.52 25.34 -30.41
N PRO A 131 -39.16 25.03 -31.54
CA PRO A 131 -39.92 26.03 -32.29
C PRO A 131 -41.15 26.47 -31.52
N TRP A 132 -41.62 27.71 -31.75
CA TRP A 132 -42.82 28.29 -31.14
C TRP A 132 -44.07 27.57 -31.70
N TYR A 133 -44.81 26.88 -30.84
CA TYR A 133 -46.11 26.29 -31.13
C TYR A 133 -46.96 26.17 -29.85
N SER A 134 -48.23 25.75 -30.01
CA SER A 134 -49.11 25.54 -28.86
C SER A 134 -48.51 24.51 -27.90
N GLY A 135 -48.22 24.90 -26.67
CA GLY A 135 -47.55 24.03 -25.67
C GLY A 135 -46.05 24.32 -25.46
N TYR A 136 -45.51 25.37 -26.06
CA TYR A 136 -44.12 25.79 -25.91
C TYR A 136 -43.67 25.94 -24.44
N ASP A 137 -44.50 26.58 -23.60
CA ASP A 137 -44.16 26.78 -22.17
C ASP A 137 -44.03 25.48 -21.39
N THR A 138 -44.87 24.50 -21.69
CA THR A 138 -44.83 23.19 -21.04
C THR A 138 -43.56 22.40 -21.46
N GLN A 139 -43.22 22.47 -22.75
CA GLN A 139 -42.04 21.81 -23.26
C GLN A 139 -40.74 22.47 -22.75
N LEU A 140 -40.74 23.78 -22.64
CA LEU A 140 -39.63 24.57 -22.05
C LEU A 140 -39.45 24.21 -20.58
N ALA A 141 -40.54 24.06 -19.83
CA ALA A 141 -40.51 23.62 -18.43
C ALA A 141 -39.95 22.22 -18.28
N ILE A 142 -40.33 21.25 -19.12
CA ILE A 142 -39.81 19.88 -19.12
C ILE A 142 -38.33 19.86 -19.45
N THR A 143 -37.90 20.60 -20.47
CA THR A 143 -36.49 20.66 -20.88
C THR A 143 -35.63 21.34 -19.81
N SER A 144 -36.12 22.44 -19.23
CA SER A 144 -35.43 23.11 -18.11
C SER A 144 -35.32 22.21 -16.88
N SER A 145 -36.36 21.45 -16.55
CA SER A 145 -36.34 20.44 -15.50
C SER A 145 -35.30 19.35 -15.78
N SER A 146 -35.23 18.89 -17.03
CA SER A 146 -34.23 17.86 -17.45
C SER A 146 -32.80 18.37 -17.29
N TYR A 147 -32.52 19.61 -17.69
CA TYR A 147 -31.19 20.22 -17.48
C TYR A 147 -30.85 20.39 -16.01
N LEU A 148 -31.80 20.74 -15.16
CA LEU A 148 -31.60 20.82 -13.72
C LEU A 148 -31.23 19.47 -13.14
N VAL A 149 -32.04 18.44 -13.45
CA VAL A 149 -31.80 17.06 -12.96
C VAL A 149 -30.47 16.52 -13.47
N PHE A 150 -30.17 16.70 -14.76
CA PHE A 150 -28.91 16.25 -15.35
C PHE A 150 -27.70 16.97 -14.74
N SER A 151 -27.80 18.28 -14.52
CA SER A 151 -26.74 19.05 -13.87
C SER A 151 -26.45 18.56 -12.46
N PHE A 152 -27.51 18.25 -11.70
CA PHE A 152 -27.37 17.70 -10.36
C PHE A 152 -26.74 16.32 -10.39
N ILE A 153 -27.27 15.40 -11.22
CA ILE A 153 -26.78 14.03 -11.32
C ILE A 153 -25.32 13.99 -11.80
N VAL A 154 -24.98 14.70 -12.87
CA VAL A 154 -23.62 14.70 -13.43
C VAL A 154 -22.61 15.26 -12.44
N ASN A 155 -22.92 16.39 -11.78
CA ASN A 155 -22.04 16.96 -10.77
C ASN A 155 -21.90 16.05 -9.54
N TYR A 156 -22.99 15.54 -9.02
CA TYR A 156 -22.99 14.65 -7.86
C TYR A 156 -22.19 13.35 -8.14
N MET A 157 -22.45 12.68 -9.26
CA MET A 157 -21.75 11.45 -9.63
C MET A 157 -20.27 11.68 -9.90
N SER A 158 -19.90 12.80 -10.49
CA SER A 158 -18.49 13.14 -10.72
C SER A 158 -17.72 13.40 -9.41
N VAL A 159 -18.36 14.08 -8.45
CA VAL A 159 -17.77 14.29 -7.10
C VAL A 159 -17.65 12.96 -6.37
N LEU A 160 -18.71 12.14 -6.40
CA LEU A 160 -18.73 10.83 -5.74
C LEU A 160 -17.63 9.91 -6.30
N ALA A 161 -17.55 9.79 -7.64
CA ALA A 161 -16.52 8.98 -8.31
C ALA A 161 -15.10 9.47 -7.97
N THR A 162 -14.88 10.78 -7.92
CA THR A 162 -13.60 11.37 -7.55
C THR A 162 -13.24 11.06 -6.09
N ARG A 163 -14.18 11.21 -5.16
CA ARG A 163 -13.97 10.88 -3.74
C ARG A 163 -13.66 9.38 -3.57
N GLN A 164 -14.42 8.50 -4.21
CA GLN A 164 -14.20 7.06 -4.15
C GLN A 164 -12.80 6.67 -4.64
N ARG A 165 -12.29 7.29 -5.70
CA ARG A 165 -10.92 7.04 -6.20
C ARG A 165 -9.86 7.48 -5.20
N VAL A 166 -10.02 8.67 -4.61
CA VAL A 166 -9.08 9.15 -3.58
C VAL A 166 -9.06 8.21 -2.38
N VAL A 167 -10.23 7.79 -1.90
CA VAL A 167 -10.34 6.85 -0.77
C VAL A 167 -9.75 5.48 -1.13
N SER A 168 -10.10 4.92 -2.29
CA SER A 168 -9.55 3.62 -2.72
C SER A 168 -8.04 3.69 -3.00
N GLY A 169 -7.55 4.81 -3.52
CA GLY A 169 -6.11 5.04 -3.67
C GLY A 169 -5.36 5.08 -2.34
N ARG A 170 -5.92 5.74 -1.32
CA ARG A 170 -5.38 5.75 0.05
C ARG A 170 -5.45 4.35 0.68
N ALA A 171 -6.58 3.68 0.55
CA ALA A 171 -6.74 2.31 1.05
C ALA A 171 -5.73 1.34 0.42
N ARG A 172 -5.48 1.44 -0.89
CA ARG A 172 -4.44 0.64 -1.58
C ARG A 172 -3.04 0.94 -1.05
N ARG A 173 -2.70 2.22 -0.84
CA ARG A 173 -1.39 2.58 -0.26
C ARG A 173 -1.23 1.98 1.14
N LEU A 174 -2.23 2.13 2.01
CA LEU A 174 -2.24 1.55 3.36
C LEU A 174 -2.20 0.01 3.34
N ALA A 175 -2.77 -0.63 2.32
CA ALA A 175 -2.73 -2.09 2.16
C ALA A 175 -1.32 -2.63 1.83
N TYR A 176 -0.45 -1.82 1.21
CA TYR A 176 0.90 -2.23 0.77
C TYR A 176 2.04 -1.60 1.55
N LEU A 177 1.77 -0.64 2.42
CA LEU A 177 2.75 -0.02 3.31
C LEU A 177 2.45 -0.39 4.75
N ASP A 178 3.49 -0.56 5.54
CA ASP A 178 3.35 -0.63 6.99
C ASP A 178 3.03 0.77 7.53
N PRO A 179 1.96 0.94 8.33
CA PRO A 179 1.51 2.27 8.77
C PRO A 179 2.48 2.92 9.76
N VAL A 180 3.33 2.14 10.42
CA VAL A 180 4.23 2.59 11.49
C VAL A 180 5.62 2.89 10.94
N VAL A 181 6.20 1.94 10.22
CA VAL A 181 7.57 2.05 9.70
C VAL A 181 7.60 2.76 8.34
N HIS A 182 6.47 2.85 7.64
CA HIS A 182 6.32 3.41 6.29
C HIS A 182 7.14 2.69 5.21
N LEU A 183 7.51 1.44 5.46
CA LEU A 183 8.14 0.56 4.47
C LEU A 183 7.06 -0.33 3.81
N PRO A 184 7.31 -0.81 2.58
CA PRO A 184 6.45 -1.81 1.95
C PRO A 184 6.32 -3.06 2.83
N ASN A 185 5.11 -3.58 2.94
CA ASN A 185 4.81 -4.74 3.76
C ASN A 185 4.90 -6.06 2.97
N LEU A 186 4.62 -7.19 3.62
CA LEU A 186 4.63 -8.51 3.03
C LEU A 186 3.70 -8.66 1.82
N ARG A 187 2.55 -7.96 1.80
CA ARG A 187 1.65 -7.98 0.63
C ARG A 187 2.31 -7.32 -0.59
N ALA A 188 3.08 -6.24 -0.35
CA ALA A 188 3.85 -5.59 -1.39
C ALA A 188 4.97 -6.51 -1.92
N LEU A 189 5.66 -7.24 -1.04
CA LEU A 189 6.67 -8.24 -1.40
C LEU A 189 6.06 -9.33 -2.30
N ASN A 190 4.96 -9.94 -1.87
CA ASN A 190 4.29 -11.00 -2.64
C ASN A 190 3.90 -10.52 -4.05
N ARG A 191 3.34 -9.31 -4.15
CA ARG A 191 3.01 -8.71 -5.45
C ARG A 191 4.25 -8.44 -6.31
N ALA A 192 5.34 -7.98 -5.70
CA ALA A 192 6.59 -7.73 -6.42
C ALA A 192 7.21 -9.02 -6.95
N LEU A 193 7.13 -10.13 -6.19
CA LEU A 193 7.58 -11.44 -6.62
C LEU A 193 6.75 -11.99 -7.79
N GLN A 194 5.44 -11.77 -7.80
CA GLN A 194 4.57 -12.19 -8.91
C GLN A 194 4.88 -11.46 -10.22
N ASN A 195 5.39 -10.25 -10.17
CA ASN A 195 5.68 -9.42 -11.35
C ASN A 195 7.06 -9.66 -11.96
N ALA A 196 7.91 -10.47 -11.33
CA ALA A 196 9.26 -10.75 -11.81
C ALA A 196 9.49 -12.26 -11.94
N PRO A 197 10.04 -12.76 -13.06
CA PRO A 197 10.24 -14.20 -13.27
C PRO A 197 11.23 -14.80 -12.27
N TRP A 198 12.28 -14.05 -11.93
CA TRP A 198 13.28 -14.41 -10.95
C TRP A 198 13.51 -13.28 -9.96
N SER A 199 13.77 -13.63 -8.73
CA SER A 199 14.12 -12.67 -7.67
C SER A 199 15.02 -13.35 -6.63
N THR A 200 15.96 -12.58 -6.07
CA THR A 200 16.69 -13.02 -4.87
C THR A 200 16.06 -12.35 -3.65
N ILE A 201 15.65 -13.15 -2.69
CA ILE A 201 15.13 -12.70 -1.41
C ILE A 201 16.27 -12.76 -0.40
N CYS A 202 16.60 -11.62 0.22
CA CYS A 202 17.55 -11.53 1.33
C CYS A 202 16.78 -11.18 2.59
N PHE A 203 16.94 -11.99 3.63
CA PHE A 203 16.33 -11.81 4.94
C PHE A 203 17.35 -11.19 5.89
N LEU A 204 16.97 -10.11 6.57
CA LEU A 204 17.81 -9.39 7.54
C LEU A 204 17.20 -9.58 8.92
N HIS A 205 17.89 -10.32 9.78
CA HIS A 205 17.51 -10.54 11.17
C HIS A 205 18.33 -9.67 12.11
N VAL A 206 17.66 -8.94 12.99
CA VAL A 206 18.32 -8.04 13.96
C VAL A 206 17.81 -8.36 15.37
N PRO A 207 18.31 -9.42 16.02
CA PRO A 207 17.79 -9.88 17.31
C PRO A 207 17.90 -8.84 18.43
N GLY A 208 18.97 -8.03 18.42
CA GLY A 208 19.17 -6.97 19.40
C GLY A 208 18.11 -5.88 19.41
N LEU A 209 17.32 -5.73 18.33
CA LEU A 209 16.24 -4.73 18.24
C LEU A 209 15.10 -4.98 19.22
N GLU A 210 14.87 -6.22 19.62
CA GLU A 210 13.86 -6.52 20.63
C GLU A 210 14.27 -5.97 21.99
N LEU A 211 15.48 -6.29 22.44
CA LEU A 211 16.02 -5.82 23.71
C LEU A 211 16.15 -4.30 23.73
N LEU A 212 16.67 -3.71 22.65
CA LEU A 212 16.76 -2.27 22.50
C LEU A 212 15.37 -1.61 22.54
N GLY A 213 14.38 -2.22 21.91
CA GLY A 213 13.02 -1.71 21.93
C GLY A 213 12.33 -1.80 23.29
N LYS A 214 12.65 -2.84 24.09
CA LYS A 214 12.17 -2.95 25.48
C LYS A 214 12.81 -1.88 26.39
N ASN A 215 14.11 -1.61 26.22
CA ASN A 215 14.86 -0.69 27.08
C ASN A 215 14.68 0.79 26.69
N TYR A 216 14.62 1.10 25.40
CA TYR A 216 14.58 2.47 24.87
C TYR A 216 13.27 2.84 24.19
N GLY A 217 12.30 1.94 24.19
CA GLY A 217 10.97 2.16 23.63
C GLY A 217 10.83 1.80 22.15
N VAL A 218 9.56 1.73 21.72
CA VAL A 218 9.18 1.28 20.36
C VAL A 218 9.69 2.21 19.26
N MET A 219 9.85 3.51 19.56
CA MET A 219 10.32 4.51 18.58
C MET A 219 11.73 4.23 18.09
N LEU A 220 12.63 3.73 18.94
CA LEU A 220 13.96 3.31 18.54
C LEU A 220 13.91 2.25 17.43
N ARG A 221 13.08 1.22 17.60
CA ARG A 221 12.92 0.15 16.59
C ARG A 221 12.42 0.69 15.25
N ILE A 222 11.44 1.60 15.28
CA ILE A 222 10.86 2.21 14.09
C ILE A 222 11.93 3.01 13.35
N GLN A 223 12.61 3.91 14.04
CA GLN A 223 13.63 4.76 13.44
C GLN A 223 14.86 3.96 12.96
N TYR A 224 15.27 2.93 13.71
CA TYR A 224 16.33 2.03 13.28
C TYR A 224 16.03 1.40 11.92
N LYS A 225 14.84 0.80 11.76
CA LYS A 225 14.42 0.17 10.51
C LYS A 225 14.32 1.17 9.35
N GLN A 226 13.78 2.35 9.60
CA GLN A 226 13.72 3.43 8.60
C GLN A 226 15.10 3.87 8.15
N LYS A 227 16.00 4.12 9.10
CA LYS A 227 17.38 4.56 8.81
C LYS A 227 18.20 3.46 8.14
N LEU A 228 18.08 2.20 8.58
CA LEU A 228 18.73 1.06 7.93
C LEU A 228 18.24 0.88 6.50
N SER A 229 16.92 0.93 6.27
CA SER A 229 16.36 0.88 4.92
C SER A 229 16.87 2.01 4.04
N HIS A 230 16.93 3.23 4.57
CA HIS A 230 17.49 4.37 3.84
C HIS A 230 18.98 4.21 3.52
N TRP A 231 19.75 3.63 4.45
CA TRP A 231 21.16 3.32 4.28
C TRP A 231 21.42 2.31 3.16
N ILE A 232 20.56 1.30 3.04
CA ILE A 232 20.64 0.25 2.00
C ILE A 232 20.19 0.76 0.63
N THR A 233 19.22 1.67 0.59
CA THR A 233 18.57 2.15 -0.67
C THR A 233 19.56 2.57 -1.77
N PRO A 234 20.68 3.27 -1.52
CA PRO A 234 21.61 3.63 -2.59
C PRO A 234 22.27 2.45 -3.31
N MET A 235 22.32 1.26 -2.67
CA MET A 235 22.85 0.04 -3.28
C MET A 235 21.81 -0.75 -4.09
N LEU A 236 20.55 -0.33 -4.05
CA LEU A 236 19.44 -1.00 -4.71
C LEU A 236 19.18 -0.40 -6.09
N ALA A 237 18.82 -1.26 -7.05
CA ALA A 237 18.36 -0.82 -8.37
C ALA A 237 16.91 -0.27 -8.31
N SER A 238 16.45 0.38 -9.37
CA SER A 238 15.15 1.08 -9.43
C SER A 238 13.92 0.22 -9.09
N ASN A 239 14.01 -1.07 -9.30
CA ASN A 239 12.92 -2.02 -9.03
C ASN A 239 13.13 -2.88 -7.78
N GLU A 240 14.20 -2.66 -7.04
CA GLU A 240 14.53 -3.37 -5.81
C GLU A 240 14.07 -2.57 -4.60
N CYS A 241 13.68 -3.25 -3.55
CA CYS A 241 13.10 -2.57 -2.39
C CYS A 241 13.34 -3.35 -1.09
N VAL A 242 13.32 -2.62 0.02
CA VAL A 242 13.30 -3.16 1.39
C VAL A 242 11.87 -3.28 1.85
N TYR A 243 11.51 -4.42 2.42
CA TYR A 243 10.18 -4.73 2.92
C TYR A 243 10.20 -4.95 4.43
N GLN A 244 9.16 -4.46 5.08
CA GLN A 244 8.94 -4.68 6.51
C GLN A 244 8.28 -6.04 6.73
N MET A 245 8.87 -6.82 7.64
CA MET A 245 8.27 -8.05 8.18
C MET A 245 7.69 -7.82 9.57
N SER A 246 6.78 -8.68 9.99
CA SER A 246 6.30 -8.72 11.37
C SER A 246 7.47 -9.02 12.30
N GLY A 247 7.57 -8.32 13.42
CA GLY A 247 8.66 -8.46 14.37
C GLY A 247 9.83 -7.51 14.09
N HIS A 248 11.05 -8.05 14.15
CA HIS A 248 12.29 -7.26 14.11
C HIS A 248 13.00 -7.29 12.75
N ASP A 249 12.45 -7.98 11.79
CA ASP A 249 13.11 -8.36 10.55
C ASP A 249 12.76 -7.44 9.39
N LEU A 250 13.66 -7.40 8.42
CA LEU A 250 13.49 -6.76 7.12
C LEU A 250 13.81 -7.76 6.02
N VAL A 251 13.18 -7.57 4.87
CA VAL A 251 13.44 -8.39 3.68
C VAL A 251 13.81 -7.49 2.52
N LEU A 252 14.87 -7.82 1.80
CA LEU A 252 15.20 -7.19 0.52
C LEU A 252 14.80 -8.11 -0.62
N ARG A 253 14.26 -7.51 -1.65
CA ARG A 253 14.07 -8.19 -2.93
C ARG A 253 15.02 -7.58 -3.96
N LEU A 254 15.88 -8.43 -4.55
CA LEU A 254 16.80 -8.09 -5.62
C LEU A 254 16.31 -8.70 -6.94
N ASN A 255 16.58 -8.02 -8.07
CA ASN A 255 16.13 -8.46 -9.40
C ASN A 255 17.07 -9.47 -10.08
N THR A 256 18.28 -9.61 -9.58
CA THR A 256 19.31 -10.46 -10.20
C THR A 256 19.29 -11.84 -9.61
N GLU A 257 19.56 -12.86 -10.43
CA GLU A 257 20.03 -14.13 -9.95
C GLU A 257 21.21 -13.88 -9.01
N ALA A 258 21.24 -14.60 -7.90
CA ALA A 258 22.13 -14.31 -6.78
C ALA A 258 23.60 -14.28 -7.21
N HIS A 259 24.10 -13.12 -7.47
CA HIS A 259 25.54 -12.93 -7.55
C HIS A 259 26.08 -12.83 -6.11
N GLN A 260 26.72 -13.89 -5.65
CA GLN A 260 27.30 -13.97 -4.33
C GLN A 260 28.09 -12.72 -3.94
N GLN A 261 28.87 -12.19 -4.88
CA GLN A 261 29.66 -10.97 -4.69
C GLN A 261 28.80 -9.74 -4.31
N ARG A 262 27.62 -9.62 -4.94
CA ARG A 262 26.71 -8.49 -4.64
C ARG A 262 26.10 -8.61 -3.25
N ILE A 263 25.76 -9.83 -2.84
CA ILE A 263 25.21 -10.09 -1.51
C ILE A 263 26.29 -9.89 -0.43
N GLU A 264 27.51 -10.32 -0.67
CA GLU A 264 28.65 -10.05 0.22
C GLU A 264 28.94 -8.54 0.34
N ALA A 265 28.84 -7.79 -0.76
CA ALA A 265 28.99 -6.34 -0.73
C ALA A 265 27.85 -5.66 0.08
N LEU A 266 26.60 -6.14 -0.08
CA LEU A 266 25.45 -5.68 0.71
C LEU A 266 25.62 -6.01 2.19
N ASP A 267 26.06 -7.21 2.53
CA ASP A 267 26.31 -7.63 3.90
C ASP A 267 27.37 -6.73 4.57
N LYS A 268 28.51 -6.50 3.88
CA LYS A 268 29.54 -5.56 4.35
C LYS A 268 28.99 -4.15 4.57
N HIS A 269 28.17 -3.66 3.64
CA HIS A 269 27.55 -2.35 3.76
C HIS A 269 26.58 -2.26 4.93
N ILE A 270 25.75 -3.30 5.13
CA ILE A 270 24.82 -3.39 6.27
C ILE A 270 25.59 -3.40 7.61
N LYS A 271 26.67 -4.14 7.69
CA LYS A 271 27.51 -4.23 8.91
C LYS A 271 28.24 -2.93 9.23
N GLN A 272 28.41 -2.04 8.27
CA GLN A 272 28.96 -0.68 8.50
C GLN A 272 27.94 0.31 9.04
N PHE A 273 26.65 -0.05 9.05
CA PHE A 273 25.58 0.84 9.52
C PHE A 273 25.72 1.14 11.00
N ARG A 274 25.77 2.43 11.34
CA ARG A 274 25.76 2.93 12.71
C ARG A 274 24.53 3.79 12.91
N PHE A 275 23.75 3.42 13.89
CA PHE A 275 22.55 4.17 14.27
C PHE A 275 22.83 4.99 15.52
N ILE A 276 22.57 6.28 15.45
CA ILE A 276 22.76 7.18 16.59
C ILE A 276 21.37 7.41 17.20
N TRP A 277 21.25 7.07 18.49
CA TRP A 277 20.05 7.28 19.28
C TRP A 277 20.44 8.08 20.55
N ASP A 278 19.83 9.26 20.74
CA ASP A 278 20.14 10.17 21.85
C ASP A 278 21.66 10.38 22.11
N GLY A 279 22.42 10.51 21.02
CA GLY A 279 23.89 10.69 21.08
C GLY A 279 24.66 9.38 21.26
N LEU A 280 24.01 8.24 21.49
CA LEU A 280 24.65 6.93 21.64
C LEU A 280 24.73 6.20 20.30
N PRO A 281 25.91 5.76 19.85
CA PRO A 281 26.05 4.93 18.68
C PRO A 281 25.63 3.50 18.99
N LEU A 282 24.61 3.01 18.29
CA LEU A 282 24.10 1.64 18.39
C LEU A 282 24.42 0.88 17.10
N GLN A 283 25.02 -0.28 17.24
CA GLN A 283 25.35 -1.16 16.11
C GLN A 283 24.99 -2.61 16.46
N PRO A 284 23.68 -2.95 16.50
CA PRO A 284 23.27 -4.32 16.76
C PRO A 284 23.72 -5.23 15.61
N PRO A 285 24.13 -6.48 15.90
CA PRO A 285 24.50 -7.44 14.88
C PRO A 285 23.31 -7.74 13.95
N VAL A 286 23.57 -7.87 12.66
CA VAL A 286 22.58 -8.19 11.62
C VAL A 286 22.97 -9.50 10.97
N GLY A 287 22.10 -10.51 11.07
CA GLY A 287 22.21 -11.75 10.33
C GLY A 287 21.59 -11.61 8.94
N VAL A 288 22.28 -12.15 7.94
CA VAL A 288 21.84 -12.09 6.53
C VAL A 288 21.74 -13.48 5.96
N SER A 289 20.56 -13.85 5.47
CA SER A 289 20.36 -15.08 4.70
C SER A 289 19.70 -14.76 3.37
N TYR A 290 19.89 -15.60 2.36
CA TYR A 290 19.32 -15.35 1.05
C TYR A 290 18.97 -16.63 0.30
N CYS A 291 18.06 -16.51 -0.66
CA CYS A 291 17.78 -17.54 -1.64
C CYS A 291 17.29 -16.93 -2.97
N CYS A 292 17.53 -17.65 -4.06
CA CYS A 292 17.00 -17.32 -5.37
C CYS A 292 15.66 -18.03 -5.58
N VAL A 293 14.63 -17.30 -6.04
CA VAL A 293 13.28 -17.85 -6.21
C VAL A 293 12.75 -17.54 -7.60
N ARG A 294 12.01 -18.50 -8.15
CA ARG A 294 11.28 -18.36 -9.40
C ARG A 294 9.81 -18.08 -9.13
N SER A 295 9.25 -17.14 -9.87
CA SER A 295 7.80 -16.86 -9.83
C SER A 295 6.99 -17.96 -10.56
N PRO A 296 5.82 -18.34 -10.03
CA PRO A 296 5.20 -17.96 -8.77
C PRO A 296 5.86 -18.67 -7.56
N VAL A 297 6.08 -17.93 -6.47
CA VAL A 297 6.66 -18.50 -5.26
C VAL A 297 5.57 -19.24 -4.49
N SER A 298 5.65 -20.58 -4.49
CA SER A 298 4.82 -21.42 -3.65
C SER A 298 5.31 -21.35 -2.21
N HIS A 299 4.39 -21.19 -1.26
CA HIS A 299 4.72 -21.22 0.18
C HIS A 299 5.72 -20.14 0.66
N LEU A 300 5.51 -18.88 0.23
CA LEU A 300 6.37 -17.75 0.63
C LEU A 300 6.60 -17.67 2.15
N TYR A 301 5.58 -17.92 2.96
CA TYR A 301 5.71 -17.86 4.42
C TYR A 301 6.65 -18.92 4.99
N LEU A 302 6.63 -20.13 4.42
CA LEU A 302 7.54 -21.20 4.82
C LEU A 302 8.98 -20.82 4.48
N LEU A 303 9.20 -20.32 3.26
CA LEU A 303 10.50 -19.86 2.79
C LEU A 303 11.08 -18.74 3.68
N LEU A 304 10.24 -17.78 4.06
CA LEU A 304 10.67 -16.69 4.96
C LEU A 304 11.01 -17.21 6.36
N GLY A 305 10.31 -18.24 6.84
CA GLY A 305 10.65 -18.93 8.09
C GLY A 305 12.00 -19.65 8.02
N GLU A 306 12.28 -20.33 6.91
CA GLU A 306 13.58 -21.00 6.67
C GLU A 306 14.72 -19.98 6.57
N LEU A 307 14.50 -18.86 5.88
CA LEU A 307 15.46 -17.75 5.81
C LEU A 307 15.70 -17.12 7.18
N SER A 308 14.67 -16.93 7.99
CA SER A 308 14.82 -16.43 9.36
C SER A 308 15.73 -17.34 10.19
N THR A 309 15.51 -18.66 10.16
CA THR A 309 16.36 -19.62 10.87
C THR A 309 17.80 -19.63 10.33
N SER A 310 17.97 -19.49 9.02
CA SER A 310 19.30 -19.41 8.40
C SER A 310 20.02 -18.11 8.75
N SER A 311 19.30 -17.02 8.98
CA SER A 311 19.90 -15.75 9.38
C SER A 311 20.46 -15.77 10.81
N ASP A 312 19.93 -16.61 11.70
CA ASP A 312 20.53 -16.85 13.02
C ASP A 312 21.93 -17.47 12.93
N LEU A 313 22.12 -18.37 11.95
CA LEU A 313 23.43 -18.95 11.68
C LEU A 313 24.42 -17.93 11.12
N SER A 314 23.94 -17.03 10.28
CA SER A 314 24.75 -15.91 9.76
C SER A 314 25.32 -15.02 10.87
N LEU A 315 24.63 -14.89 12.00
CA LEU A 315 25.16 -14.18 13.19
C LEU A 315 26.37 -14.90 13.80
N THR A 316 26.42 -16.23 13.74
CA THR A 316 27.53 -17.01 14.27
C THR A 316 28.70 -17.12 13.29
N THR A 317 28.41 -17.30 12.00
CA THR A 317 29.41 -17.42 10.92
C THR A 317 29.98 -16.08 10.47
N ASN A 318 29.28 -15.01 10.81
CA ASN A 318 29.57 -13.63 10.38
C ASN A 318 29.64 -13.48 8.84
N ALA A 319 28.95 -14.33 8.11
CA ALA A 319 28.87 -14.32 6.65
C ALA A 319 27.40 -14.53 6.19
N PRO A 320 27.02 -14.02 5.00
CA PRO A 320 25.68 -14.26 4.48
C PRO A 320 25.47 -15.73 4.15
N GLU A 321 24.33 -16.29 4.57
CA GLU A 321 24.02 -17.70 4.43
C GLU A 321 23.11 -17.97 3.23
N ASP A 322 23.52 -18.89 2.36
CA ASP A 322 22.75 -19.33 1.21
C ASP A 322 21.86 -20.53 1.58
N LEU A 323 20.54 -20.32 1.54
CA LEU A 323 19.59 -21.38 1.87
C LEU A 323 19.65 -22.55 0.87
N GLN A 324 19.97 -22.32 -0.40
CA GLN A 324 20.02 -23.36 -1.43
C GLN A 324 21.21 -24.32 -1.25
N ARG A 325 22.33 -23.81 -0.77
CA ARG A 325 23.52 -24.63 -0.52
C ARG A 325 23.34 -25.63 0.64
N ARG A 326 22.47 -25.34 1.60
CA ARG A 326 22.25 -26.20 2.78
C ARG A 326 21.19 -27.26 2.62
N GLY A 327 20.38 -27.20 1.56
CA GLY A 327 19.29 -28.14 1.31
C GLY A 327 18.16 -28.05 2.36
N ALA A 328 16.94 -27.82 1.92
CA ALA A 328 15.74 -27.62 2.77
C ALA A 328 15.49 -28.74 3.78
N MET A 329 16.01 -29.96 3.54
CA MET A 329 15.90 -31.10 4.46
C MET A 329 16.68 -30.95 5.78
N HIS A 330 17.84 -30.30 5.78
CA HIS A 330 18.63 -30.10 7.01
C HIS A 330 17.95 -29.11 7.96
N LEU A 331 17.41 -28.01 7.43
CA LEU A 331 16.72 -26.99 8.23
C LEU A 331 15.45 -27.51 8.89
N GLN A 332 14.67 -28.33 8.17
CA GLN A 332 13.44 -28.93 8.71
C GLN A 332 13.74 -29.96 9.80
N ARG A 333 14.84 -30.69 9.68
CA ARG A 333 15.31 -31.65 10.68
C ARG A 333 15.82 -30.94 11.94
N ASP A 334 16.57 -29.84 11.77
CA ASP A 334 17.08 -29.02 12.88
C ASP A 334 15.93 -28.29 13.61
N LEU A 335 14.93 -27.79 12.90
CA LEU A 335 13.76 -27.14 13.50
C LEU A 335 12.90 -28.14 14.29
N LYS A 336 12.66 -29.34 13.74
CA LYS A 336 11.98 -30.45 14.46
C LYS A 336 12.79 -30.87 15.68
N GLY A 337 14.11 -30.99 15.57
CA GLY A 337 15.01 -31.28 16.67
C GLY A 337 14.92 -30.23 17.79
N ARG A 338 14.88 -28.96 17.43
CA ARG A 338 14.73 -27.83 18.36
C ARG A 338 13.38 -27.86 19.07
N ILE A 339 12.27 -28.02 18.34
CA ILE A 339 10.92 -28.11 18.93
C ILE A 339 10.82 -29.35 19.85
N ALA A 340 11.34 -30.50 19.44
CA ALA A 340 11.36 -31.68 20.27
C ALA A 340 12.18 -31.49 21.56
N MET A 341 13.31 -30.77 21.48
CA MET A 341 14.11 -30.42 22.64
C MET A 341 13.39 -29.45 23.58
N MET A 342 12.76 -28.40 23.04
CA MET A 342 11.93 -27.46 23.83
C MET A 342 10.81 -28.19 24.56
N ASN A 343 10.08 -29.08 23.88
CA ASN A 343 9.01 -29.85 24.51
C ASN A 343 9.54 -30.77 25.60
N ARG A 344 10.72 -31.41 25.41
CA ARG A 344 11.36 -32.21 26.45
C ARG A 344 11.78 -31.39 27.66
N LEU A 345 12.34 -30.19 27.44
CA LEU A 345 12.71 -29.31 28.53
C LEU A 345 11.48 -28.85 29.31
N GLN A 346 10.39 -28.53 28.61
CA GLN A 346 9.13 -28.13 29.22
C GLN A 346 8.54 -29.29 30.03
N GLN A 347 8.51 -30.49 29.48
CA GLN A 347 8.08 -31.68 30.24
C GLN A 347 8.96 -31.96 31.46
N ALA A 348 10.27 -31.78 31.33
CA ALA A 348 11.18 -31.96 32.47
C ALA A 348 10.93 -30.93 33.56
N LEU A 349 10.54 -29.70 33.20
CA LEU A 349 10.16 -28.65 34.14
C LEU A 349 8.83 -28.95 34.83
N GLU A 350 7.82 -29.41 34.06
CA GLU A 350 6.49 -29.75 34.59
C GLU A 350 6.48 -30.95 35.53
N HIS A 351 7.45 -31.86 35.38
CA HIS A 351 7.55 -33.10 36.18
C HIS A 351 8.73 -33.11 37.19
N ASP A 352 9.34 -31.93 37.45
CA ASP A 352 10.47 -31.79 38.37
C ASP A 352 11.65 -32.74 38.10
N HIS A 353 11.91 -33.02 36.81
CA HIS A 353 13.00 -33.93 36.39
C HIS A 353 14.35 -33.20 36.28
N PHE A 354 14.47 -31.98 36.80
CA PHE A 354 15.76 -31.28 36.85
C PHE A 354 16.51 -31.58 38.15
N PHE A 355 17.80 -31.87 38.03
CA PHE A 355 18.70 -31.99 39.17
C PHE A 355 19.99 -31.18 38.94
N LEU A 356 20.53 -30.68 40.04
CA LEU A 356 21.77 -29.93 40.06
C LEU A 356 22.98 -30.87 40.15
N MET A 357 23.86 -30.79 39.16
CA MET A 357 25.15 -31.45 39.19
C MET A 357 26.25 -30.45 39.51
N ALA A 358 27.12 -30.79 40.43
CA ALA A 358 28.25 -29.97 40.81
C ALA A 358 29.55 -30.64 40.30
N GLN A 359 30.34 -29.83 39.56
CA GLN A 359 31.66 -30.25 39.10
C GLN A 359 32.74 -29.49 39.90
N PRO A 360 33.58 -30.20 40.67
CA PRO A 360 34.71 -29.56 41.33
C PRO A 360 35.77 -29.13 40.31
N ILE A 361 36.27 -27.91 40.45
CA ILE A 361 37.36 -27.37 39.67
C ILE A 361 38.51 -27.09 40.62
N PHE A 362 39.61 -27.81 40.45
CA PHE A 362 40.84 -27.58 41.21
C PHE A 362 41.78 -26.64 40.42
N GLY A 363 42.07 -25.54 40.99
CA GLY A 363 43.06 -24.61 40.41
C GLY A 363 44.49 -25.05 40.70
N VAL A 364 45.44 -24.73 39.83
CA VAL A 364 46.87 -25.10 39.92
C VAL A 364 47.52 -24.57 41.22
N ARG A 365 46.91 -23.58 41.89
CA ARG A 365 47.38 -23.01 43.14
C ARG A 365 46.62 -23.46 44.39
N GLY A 366 45.98 -24.64 44.33
CA GLY A 366 45.21 -25.20 45.45
C GLY A 366 43.85 -24.50 45.71
N THR A 367 43.42 -23.64 44.82
CA THR A 367 42.07 -23.04 44.91
C THR A 367 41.01 -24.05 44.49
N PHE A 368 39.94 -24.15 45.31
CA PHE A 368 38.79 -25.02 45.04
C PHE A 368 37.59 -24.18 44.65
N THR A 369 36.99 -24.46 43.50
CA THR A 369 35.76 -23.84 43.05
C THR A 369 34.78 -24.90 42.58
N MET A 370 33.47 -24.72 42.80
CA MET A 370 32.43 -25.60 42.32
C MET A 370 31.70 -24.95 41.16
N LYS A 371 31.54 -25.64 40.05
CA LYS A 371 30.70 -25.23 38.94
C LYS A 371 29.45 -26.10 38.96
N SER A 372 28.29 -25.44 39.14
CA SER A 372 27.00 -26.13 39.13
C SER A 372 26.35 -26.11 37.74
N TYR A 373 25.75 -27.24 37.38
CA TYR A 373 25.01 -27.44 36.14
C TYR A 373 23.64 -27.97 36.48
N CYS A 374 22.62 -27.56 35.69
CA CYS A 374 21.29 -28.15 35.75
C CYS A 374 21.16 -29.19 34.65
N ASP A 375 20.78 -30.42 35.01
CA ASP A 375 20.57 -31.52 34.06
C ASP A 375 19.11 -31.98 34.13
N SER A 376 18.53 -32.36 32.99
CA SER A 376 17.11 -32.72 32.88
C SER A 376 16.82 -34.22 33.02
N GLY A 377 17.72 -35.03 33.53
CA GLY A 377 17.51 -36.43 33.89
C GLY A 377 16.85 -37.40 32.91
N MET A 378 16.42 -36.89 31.75
CA MET A 378 15.54 -37.65 30.83
C MET A 378 16.25 -38.58 29.83
N THR A 379 17.56 -38.76 29.90
CA THR A 379 18.22 -39.68 28.95
C THR A 379 19.44 -40.36 29.51
N THR A 380 19.47 -41.66 29.37
CA THR A 380 20.59 -42.56 29.47
C THR A 380 21.63 -42.35 28.38
N ALA A 381 21.92 -41.16 27.97
CA ALA A 381 22.85 -40.92 26.89
C ALA A 381 23.78 -39.74 27.22
N THR A 382 25.00 -40.16 27.51
CA THR A 382 26.26 -39.57 27.07
C THR A 382 26.41 -38.05 27.02
N LEU A 383 27.48 -37.59 27.53
CA LEU A 383 28.20 -36.32 27.46
C LEU A 383 27.81 -35.26 26.35
N SER A 384 27.07 -35.63 25.33
CA SER A 384 26.64 -34.74 24.24
C SER A 384 25.57 -33.74 24.65
N THR A 385 24.78 -34.04 25.70
CA THR A 385 23.69 -33.19 26.20
C THR A 385 24.22 -31.92 26.91
N ARG A 386 25.42 -31.97 27.47
CA ARG A 386 26.04 -30.87 28.19
C ARG A 386 26.45 -29.71 27.26
N THR A 387 26.86 -30.04 26.05
CA THR A 387 27.29 -29.03 25.05
C THR A 387 26.10 -28.30 24.38
N ILE A 388 24.95 -28.99 24.32
CA ILE A 388 23.73 -28.46 23.73
C ILE A 388 22.97 -27.55 24.71
N PHE A 389 23.06 -27.79 26.02
CA PHE A 389 22.34 -27.03 27.04
C PHE A 389 22.92 -25.61 27.25
N TYR A 390 24.21 -25.42 27.07
CA TYR A 390 24.91 -24.17 27.35
C TYR A 390 24.56 -23.01 26.39
N PRO A 391 24.46 -23.21 25.06
CA PRO A 391 24.01 -22.19 24.14
C PRO A 391 22.54 -21.81 24.30
N TRP A 392 21.68 -22.72 24.73
CA TRP A 392 20.26 -22.53 24.88
C TRP A 392 19.85 -21.73 26.12
N ARG A 393 20.64 -21.74 27.15
CA ARG A 393 20.41 -20.93 28.35
C ARG A 393 20.50 -19.44 28.05
N MET A 394 21.25 -19.02 27.03
CA MET A 394 21.34 -17.62 26.60
C MET A 394 20.15 -17.15 25.76
N SER A 395 19.41 -18.06 25.12
CA SER A 395 18.25 -17.69 24.32
C SER A 395 16.90 -17.87 25.04
N LEU A 396 16.89 -18.48 26.20
CA LEU A 396 15.72 -18.68 27.07
C LEU A 396 15.68 -17.64 28.20
N ASP A 397 15.71 -16.37 27.86
CA ASP A 397 15.48 -15.26 28.79
C ASP A 397 14.03 -15.22 29.36
N CYS A 398 13.25 -16.27 29.15
CA CYS A 398 11.84 -16.34 29.58
C CYS A 398 11.59 -17.27 30.76
N LEU A 399 12.62 -17.85 31.39
CA LEU A 399 12.41 -18.55 32.64
C LEU A 399 12.66 -17.59 33.82
N PRO A 400 11.63 -17.16 34.54
CA PRO A 400 11.87 -16.46 35.80
C PRO A 400 12.63 -17.40 36.70
N LEU A 401 13.80 -16.96 37.15
CA LEU A 401 14.60 -17.60 38.20
C LEU A 401 13.81 -17.61 39.54
N SER A 402 12.78 -18.42 39.63
CA SER A 402 12.20 -18.83 40.89
C SER A 402 12.71 -20.22 41.29
N ILE A 403 14.01 -20.46 41.09
CA ILE A 403 14.69 -21.62 41.64
C ILE A 403 15.70 -21.11 42.68
N PHE A 404 15.19 -20.39 43.67
CA PHE A 404 15.79 -20.22 44.99
C PHE A 404 14.63 -20.12 45.97
N GLY A 405 14.20 -21.23 46.46
CA GLY A 405 13.39 -21.46 47.61
C GLY A 405 13.82 -22.78 48.21
#